data_2cd70578e168f298c0dc5633c1df067c
#
_entry.id   2cd70578e168f298c0dc5633c1df067c
#
_cell.length_a   1.000
_cell.length_b   1.000
_cell.length_c   1.000
_cell.angle_alpha   90.00
_cell.angle_beta   90.00
_cell.angle_gamma   90.00
#
_symmetry.space_group_name_H-M   'P 1'
#
loop_
_entity.id
_entity.type
_entity.pdbx_description
1 polymer ?
#
loop_
_entity_poly.entity_id
_entity_poly.type
_entity_poly.pdbx_seq_one_letter_code
_entity_poly.pdbx_strand_id
1 'polypeptide(L)'
;SMSAATAQPDVARLIWGDDPAGGLAWGPGKATAVPVDDGYSVTCDLAFCSGMHNATWLGAHCIMLEDGEPMKGADGKTVVRTMLIPKSEIKINVIWDVVGLRATGSDGYALEDYFVPAAHSVIRDKDEELTYRAPLYLFRQTNLFASGFSGVAMGIAHSMLQAFKKLSIDKRPRLAKTVLKENTVVQADVALAEARLNAARTFLIS
;
A
#
# COMPACT_ATOMS: atom_id res chain seq x y z
N SER A 1 -7.58 8.80 -2.99
CA SER A 1 -6.58 8.41 -1.98
C SER A 1 -7.12 8.64 -0.58
N MET A 2 -6.82 7.76 0.38
CA MET A 2 -7.18 7.97 1.80
C MET A 2 -6.54 9.25 2.35
N SER A 3 -5.32 9.56 1.94
CA SER A 3 -4.65 10.81 2.33
C SER A 3 -5.36 12.07 1.79
N ALA A 4 -6.12 11.98 0.71
CA ALA A 4 -6.90 13.09 0.21
C ALA A 4 -8.04 13.50 1.16
N ALA A 5 -8.56 12.56 1.94
CA ALA A 5 -9.64 12.85 2.89
C ALA A 5 -9.16 13.50 4.20
N THR A 6 -7.86 13.47 4.46
CA THR A 6 -7.23 14.12 5.63
C THR A 6 -6.39 15.34 5.26
N ALA A 7 -6.16 15.58 3.98
CA ALA A 7 -5.48 16.78 3.49
C ALA A 7 -6.43 18.00 3.50
N GLN A 8 -5.86 19.20 3.61
CA GLN A 8 -6.63 20.42 3.38
C GLN A 8 -7.23 20.39 1.95
N PRO A 9 -8.46 20.89 1.73
CA PRO A 9 -9.17 20.75 0.45
C PRO A 9 -8.42 21.27 -0.78
N ASP A 10 -7.71 22.37 -0.66
CA ASP A 10 -6.87 22.95 -1.71
C ASP A 10 -5.62 22.11 -2.00
N VAL A 11 -4.97 21.57 -0.97
CA VAL A 11 -3.86 20.61 -1.12
C VAL A 11 -4.35 19.31 -1.75
N ALA A 12 -5.50 18.79 -1.30
CA ALA A 12 -6.11 17.61 -1.91
C ALA A 12 -6.41 17.84 -3.40
N ARG A 13 -6.93 19.02 -3.77
CA ARG A 13 -7.17 19.39 -5.17
C ARG A 13 -5.86 19.53 -5.96
N LEU A 14 -4.84 20.15 -5.36
CA LEU A 14 -3.51 20.28 -5.97
C LEU A 14 -2.89 18.92 -6.34
N ILE A 15 -3.03 17.92 -5.47
CA ILE A 15 -2.39 16.61 -5.66
C ILE A 15 -3.23 15.67 -6.51
N TRP A 16 -4.55 15.66 -6.33
CA TRP A 16 -5.46 14.66 -6.92
C TRP A 16 -6.62 15.27 -7.73
N GLY A 17 -6.67 16.58 -7.93
CA GLY A 17 -7.84 17.26 -8.50
C GLY A 17 -8.03 17.01 -10.00
N ASP A 18 -7.37 17.79 -10.82
CA ASP A 18 -7.65 17.87 -12.25
C ASP A 18 -6.74 16.98 -13.11
N ASP A 19 -5.62 16.49 -12.56
CA ASP A 19 -4.69 15.61 -13.27
C ASP A 19 -5.07 14.14 -13.00
N PRO A 20 -5.54 13.39 -14.02
CA PRO A 20 -5.83 11.96 -13.87
C PRO A 20 -4.57 11.13 -13.54
N ALA A 21 -3.37 11.67 -13.79
CA ALA A 21 -2.10 11.09 -13.38
C ALA A 21 -1.70 11.47 -11.95
N GLY A 22 -2.47 12.34 -11.29
CA GLY A 22 -2.23 12.77 -9.91
C GLY A 22 -2.17 11.57 -8.98
N GLY A 23 -1.04 11.35 -8.33
CA GLY A 23 -0.82 10.19 -7.49
C GLY A 23 0.23 10.41 -6.42
N LEU A 24 0.07 9.68 -5.34
CA LEU A 24 0.99 9.65 -4.21
C LEU A 24 1.58 8.24 -4.08
N ALA A 25 2.91 8.15 -4.10
CA ALA A 25 3.64 6.94 -3.76
C ALA A 25 4.46 7.17 -2.47
N TRP A 26 4.74 6.10 -1.74
CA TRP A 26 5.54 6.12 -0.53
C TRP A 26 6.20 4.76 -0.32
N GLY A 27 7.24 4.71 0.49
CA GLY A 27 7.93 3.48 0.85
C GLY A 27 8.32 3.45 2.33
N PRO A 28 8.68 2.28 2.85
CA PRO A 28 9.22 2.14 4.19
C PRO A 28 10.64 2.68 4.28
N GLY A 29 11.05 3.03 5.49
CA GLY A 29 12.39 3.48 5.80
C GLY A 29 12.42 4.33 7.05
N LYS A 30 13.55 5.00 7.27
CA LYS A 30 13.68 5.95 8.37
C LYS A 30 13.20 7.31 7.89
N ALA A 31 12.29 7.92 8.65
CA ALA A 31 11.81 9.27 8.35
C ALA A 31 11.45 9.98 9.66
N THR A 32 11.97 11.17 9.82
CA THR A 32 11.72 12.05 10.96
C THR A 32 11.35 13.43 10.47
N ALA A 33 10.62 14.17 11.29
CA ALA A 33 10.30 15.57 11.02
C ALA A 33 10.32 16.36 12.33
N VAL A 34 10.90 17.55 12.27
CA VAL A 34 10.95 18.52 13.36
C VAL A 34 10.03 19.69 12.99
N PRO A 35 9.13 20.13 13.87
CA PRO A 35 8.38 21.36 13.66
C PRO A 35 9.31 22.57 13.53
N VAL A 36 9.05 23.40 12.52
CA VAL A 36 9.72 24.69 12.30
C VAL A 36 8.65 25.76 11.97
N ASP A 37 9.06 26.99 11.83
CA ASP A 37 8.12 28.06 11.45
C ASP A 37 7.40 27.71 10.13
N ASP A 38 6.09 27.75 10.15
CA ASP A 38 5.18 27.49 9.03
C ASP A 38 5.24 26.06 8.43
N GLY A 39 5.95 25.10 9.07
CA GLY A 39 6.04 23.75 8.52
C GLY A 39 6.90 22.79 9.31
N TYR A 40 7.63 21.97 8.57
CA TYR A 40 8.45 20.89 9.10
C TYR A 40 9.77 20.78 8.36
N SER A 41 10.87 20.56 9.08
CA SER A 41 12.13 20.08 8.52
C SER A 41 12.12 18.56 8.51
N VAL A 42 12.30 17.96 7.33
CA VAL A 42 12.15 16.53 7.09
C VAL A 42 13.47 15.89 6.70
N THR A 43 13.85 14.85 7.41
CA THR A 43 14.99 14.00 7.06
C THR A 43 14.49 12.56 6.88
N CYS A 44 14.78 11.95 5.74
CA CYS A 44 14.36 10.57 5.49
C CYS A 44 15.30 9.83 4.54
N ASP A 45 15.27 8.49 4.67
CA ASP A 45 15.88 7.55 3.72
C ASP A 45 14.89 6.40 3.53
N LEU A 46 14.23 6.40 2.37
CA LEU A 46 13.12 5.51 2.04
C LEU A 46 13.45 4.66 0.82
N ALA A 47 12.99 3.41 0.84
CA ALA A 47 13.13 2.46 -0.25
C ALA A 47 11.78 1.77 -0.52
N PHE A 48 11.72 0.94 -1.56
CA PHE A 48 10.50 0.22 -1.96
C PHE A 48 9.31 1.16 -2.22
N CYS A 49 9.57 2.34 -2.79
CA CYS A 49 8.53 3.31 -3.15
C CYS A 49 7.81 2.88 -4.43
N SER A 50 7.08 1.77 -4.38
CA SER A 50 6.41 1.19 -5.55
C SER A 50 5.49 2.19 -6.24
N GLY A 51 5.61 2.30 -7.58
CA GLY A 51 4.81 3.23 -8.38
C GLY A 51 5.32 4.68 -8.40
N MET A 52 6.45 4.99 -7.73
CA MET A 52 6.94 6.36 -7.62
C MET A 52 7.23 7.02 -8.96
N HIS A 53 7.58 6.25 -10.00
CA HIS A 53 7.83 6.79 -11.34
C HIS A 53 6.56 7.36 -11.98
N ASN A 54 5.39 6.79 -11.66
CA ASN A 54 4.09 7.22 -12.16
C ASN A 54 3.38 8.20 -11.21
N ALA A 55 3.89 8.39 -9.99
CA ALA A 55 3.35 9.36 -9.04
C ALA A 55 3.81 10.78 -9.39
N THR A 56 3.02 11.78 -9.02
CA THR A 56 3.37 13.19 -9.10
C THR A 56 3.86 13.73 -7.77
N TRP A 57 3.49 13.06 -6.67
CA TRP A 57 3.88 13.37 -5.31
C TRP A 57 4.44 12.14 -4.60
N LEU A 58 5.34 12.36 -3.66
CA LEU A 58 5.87 11.31 -2.79
C LEU A 58 5.53 11.60 -1.32
N GLY A 59 5.31 10.54 -0.56
CA GLY A 59 4.93 10.62 0.84
C GLY A 59 5.99 10.03 1.76
N ALA A 60 6.36 10.76 2.82
CA ALA A 60 7.20 10.28 3.90
C ALA A 60 6.39 10.15 5.19
N HIS A 61 6.37 8.96 5.81
CA HIS A 61 5.75 8.74 7.12
C HIS A 61 6.77 9.05 8.20
N CYS A 62 6.76 10.28 8.68
CA CYS A 62 7.76 10.79 9.61
C CYS A 62 7.33 10.64 11.06
N ILE A 63 8.23 10.11 11.89
CA ILE A 63 8.14 10.27 13.34
C ILE A 63 8.40 11.74 13.66
N MET A 64 7.46 12.37 14.37
CA MET A 64 7.65 13.73 14.83
C MET A 64 8.64 13.76 15.98
N LEU A 65 9.61 14.69 15.91
CA LEU A 65 10.61 14.89 16.96
C LEU A 65 10.43 16.27 17.62
N GLU A 66 10.65 16.32 18.93
CA GLU A 66 10.79 17.51 19.73
C GLU A 66 12.05 17.34 20.60
N ASP A 67 12.96 18.27 20.57
CA ASP A 67 14.27 18.21 21.28
C ASP A 67 15.03 16.91 21.00
N GLY A 68 14.94 16.37 19.79
CA GLY A 68 15.61 15.15 19.36
C GLY A 68 14.92 13.84 19.76
N GLU A 69 13.85 13.90 20.55
CA GLU A 69 13.10 12.73 21.03
C GLU A 69 11.74 12.58 20.32
N PRO A 70 11.23 11.34 20.15
CA PRO A 70 9.92 11.11 19.53
C PRO A 70 8.76 11.72 20.34
N MET A 71 8.03 12.63 19.73
CA MET A 71 6.83 13.23 20.32
C MET A 71 5.78 12.15 20.65
N LYS A 72 5.08 12.35 21.77
CA LYS A 72 3.98 11.50 22.22
C LYS A 72 2.66 12.24 22.13
N GLY A 73 1.65 11.58 21.59
CA GLY A 73 0.27 12.06 21.60
C GLY A 73 -0.39 11.90 22.98
N ALA A 74 -1.59 12.42 23.12
CA ALA A 74 -2.38 12.29 24.34
C ALA A 74 -2.68 10.82 24.73
N ASP A 75 -2.65 9.91 23.75
CA ASP A 75 -2.80 8.46 23.93
C ASP A 75 -1.48 7.74 24.30
N GLY A 76 -0.38 8.48 24.50
CA GLY A 76 0.95 7.97 24.81
C GLY A 76 1.70 7.34 23.61
N LYS A 77 1.08 7.29 22.43
CA LYS A 77 1.72 6.74 21.23
C LYS A 77 2.60 7.77 20.56
N THR A 78 3.60 7.28 19.81
CA THR A 78 4.45 8.14 19.00
C THR A 78 3.61 8.84 17.92
N VAL A 79 3.80 10.15 17.79
CA VAL A 79 3.14 10.94 16.75
C VAL A 79 3.82 10.69 15.41
N VAL A 80 3.03 10.27 14.43
CA VAL A 80 3.49 10.07 13.05
C VAL A 80 2.64 10.95 12.12
N ARG A 81 3.31 11.74 11.28
CA ARG A 81 2.66 12.52 10.22
C ARG A 81 3.19 12.05 8.86
N THR A 82 2.34 12.14 7.86
CA THR A 82 2.74 11.90 6.47
C THR A 82 2.99 13.23 5.80
N MET A 83 4.22 13.44 5.37
CA MET A 83 4.63 14.60 4.59
C MET A 83 4.37 14.35 3.12
N LEU A 84 3.78 15.33 2.42
CA LEU A 84 3.44 15.27 0.99
C LEU A 84 4.41 16.18 0.24
N ILE A 85 5.22 15.58 -0.64
CA ILE A 85 6.36 16.25 -1.27
C ILE A 85 6.23 16.13 -2.79
N PRO A 86 6.34 17.22 -3.56
CA PRO A 86 6.34 17.17 -5.02
C PRO A 86 7.50 16.29 -5.52
N LYS A 87 7.21 15.31 -6.37
CA LYS A 87 8.26 14.44 -6.92
C LYS A 87 9.31 15.20 -7.72
N SER A 88 8.95 16.32 -8.33
CA SER A 88 9.88 17.20 -9.08
C SER A 88 11.04 17.74 -8.25
N GLU A 89 10.88 17.78 -6.92
CA GLU A 89 11.89 18.29 -5.99
C GLU A 89 12.74 17.16 -5.38
N ILE A 90 12.50 15.92 -5.76
CA ILE A 90 13.14 14.74 -5.18
C ILE A 90 14.07 14.08 -6.18
N LYS A 91 15.30 13.80 -5.76
CA LYS A 91 16.23 12.95 -6.48
C LYS A 91 15.93 11.50 -6.18
N ILE A 92 15.55 10.74 -7.21
CA ILE A 92 15.28 9.30 -7.09
C ILE A 92 16.62 8.55 -7.00
N ASN A 93 16.74 7.68 -6.01
CA ASN A 93 17.82 6.71 -5.88
C ASN A 93 17.39 5.43 -6.59
N VAL A 94 17.99 5.15 -7.74
CA VAL A 94 17.69 3.96 -8.55
C VAL A 94 18.34 2.75 -7.90
N ILE A 95 17.54 1.94 -7.22
CA ILE A 95 17.97 0.75 -6.48
C ILE A 95 17.19 -0.52 -6.86
N TRP A 96 16.12 -0.40 -7.69
CA TRP A 96 15.22 -1.49 -8.02
C TRP A 96 15.74 -2.32 -9.19
N ASP A 97 16.78 -3.13 -8.94
CA ASP A 97 17.30 -4.09 -9.90
C ASP A 97 16.95 -5.53 -9.48
N VAL A 98 15.82 -6.03 -9.98
CA VAL A 98 15.20 -7.28 -9.54
C VAL A 98 14.85 -8.19 -10.71
N VAL A 99 14.77 -9.50 -10.46
CA VAL A 99 14.41 -10.50 -11.48
C VAL A 99 12.92 -10.43 -11.85
N GLY A 100 12.03 -10.21 -10.87
CA GLY A 100 10.58 -10.09 -11.05
C GLY A 100 10.04 -8.79 -10.51
N LEU A 101 8.79 -8.44 -10.84
CA LEU A 101 8.15 -7.18 -10.42
C LEU A 101 8.91 -5.91 -10.83
N ARG A 102 9.66 -5.95 -11.92
CA ARG A 102 10.49 -4.82 -12.40
C ARG A 102 9.66 -3.55 -12.65
N ALA A 103 8.46 -3.73 -13.21
CA ALA A 103 7.56 -2.63 -13.57
C ALA A 103 7.01 -1.84 -12.38
N THR A 104 7.17 -2.31 -11.14
CA THR A 104 6.80 -1.54 -9.95
C THR A 104 7.72 -0.34 -9.74
N GLY A 105 8.96 -0.37 -10.29
CA GLY A 105 9.94 0.70 -10.13
C GLY A 105 10.08 1.11 -8.67
N SER A 106 10.27 0.11 -7.78
CA SER A 106 10.26 0.32 -6.33
C SER A 106 11.59 0.91 -5.84
N ASP A 107 12.00 1.99 -6.47
CA ASP A 107 13.20 2.74 -6.12
C ASP A 107 13.06 3.44 -4.76
N GLY A 108 14.03 4.24 -4.40
CA GLY A 108 14.06 4.97 -3.14
C GLY A 108 14.35 6.45 -3.32
N TYR A 109 14.29 7.18 -2.23
CA TYR A 109 14.76 8.56 -2.15
C TYR A 109 15.18 8.92 -0.74
N ALA A 110 16.06 9.91 -0.62
CA ALA A 110 16.48 10.46 0.65
C ALA A 110 16.35 11.98 0.63
N LEU A 111 16.07 12.55 1.79
CA LEU A 111 16.02 13.98 2.04
C LEU A 111 16.79 14.29 3.32
N GLU A 112 17.41 15.44 3.35
CA GLU A 112 18.12 15.96 4.52
C GLU A 112 17.64 17.40 4.74
N ASP A 113 17.08 17.65 5.93
CA ASP A 113 16.58 18.96 6.37
C ASP A 113 15.67 19.67 5.33
N TYR A 114 14.86 18.89 4.62
CA TYR A 114 13.98 19.41 3.57
C TYR A 114 12.74 20.06 4.19
N PHE A 115 12.44 21.30 3.81
CA PHE A 115 11.26 22.03 4.31
C PHE A 115 9.98 21.53 3.64
N VAL A 116 8.97 21.19 4.45
CA VAL A 116 7.62 20.84 4.02
C VAL A 116 6.62 21.80 4.68
N PRO A 117 5.81 22.55 3.92
CA PRO A 117 4.78 23.43 4.49
C PRO A 117 3.80 22.66 5.39
N ALA A 118 3.31 23.29 6.45
CA ALA A 118 2.39 22.65 7.41
C ALA A 118 1.14 22.08 6.73
N ALA A 119 0.61 22.77 5.70
CA ALA A 119 -0.54 22.32 4.92
C ALA A 119 -0.28 21.02 4.12
N HIS A 120 0.98 20.73 3.79
CA HIS A 120 1.39 19.51 3.08
C HIS A 120 1.67 18.35 4.03
N SER A 121 1.08 18.34 5.21
CA SER A 121 1.20 17.22 6.13
C SER A 121 -0.17 16.71 6.59
N VAL A 122 -0.30 15.39 6.70
CA VAL A 122 -1.54 14.74 7.10
C VAL A 122 -1.30 13.71 8.20
N ILE A 123 -2.29 13.53 9.07
CA ILE A 123 -2.33 12.41 10.01
C ILE A 123 -3.33 11.40 9.45
N ARG A 124 -2.92 10.13 9.38
CA ARG A 124 -3.75 9.05 8.86
C ARG A 124 -4.45 8.29 9.99
N ASP A 125 -5.56 7.63 9.63
CA ASP A 125 -6.31 6.74 10.52
C ASP A 125 -6.83 7.41 11.81
N LYS A 126 -7.08 8.72 11.74
CA LYS A 126 -7.74 9.50 12.79
C LYS A 126 -9.02 10.14 12.24
N ASP A 127 -10.16 9.78 12.80
CA ASP A 127 -11.48 10.24 12.33
C ASP A 127 -11.65 11.75 12.50
N GLU A 128 -11.03 12.33 13.51
CA GLU A 128 -11.02 13.77 13.78
C GLU A 128 -10.28 14.60 12.72
N GLU A 129 -9.34 13.97 12.02
CA GLU A 129 -8.53 14.61 10.98
C GLU A 129 -9.20 14.55 9.58
N LEU A 130 -10.35 13.89 9.45
CA LEU A 130 -11.05 13.80 8.19
C LEU A 130 -11.66 15.14 7.78
N THR A 131 -11.15 15.73 6.70
CA THR A 131 -11.70 16.93 6.07
C THR A 131 -12.85 16.60 5.11
N TYR A 132 -12.88 15.37 4.59
CA TYR A 132 -13.93 14.86 3.72
C TYR A 132 -14.45 13.51 4.21
N ARG A 133 -15.79 13.38 4.35
CA ARG A 133 -16.46 12.17 4.85
C ARG A 133 -17.28 11.51 3.75
N ALA A 134 -16.96 10.26 3.46
CA ALA A 134 -17.74 9.39 2.57
C ALA A 134 -17.61 7.94 3.06
N PRO A 135 -18.50 7.01 2.64
CA PRO A 135 -18.48 5.62 3.11
C PRO A 135 -17.12 4.92 2.97
N LEU A 136 -16.37 5.21 1.90
CA LEU A 136 -15.02 4.65 1.68
C LEU A 136 -14.05 5.02 2.81
N TYR A 137 -14.16 6.20 3.39
CA TYR A 137 -13.25 6.71 4.42
C TYR A 137 -13.60 6.27 5.83
N LEU A 138 -14.67 5.47 6.01
CA LEU A 138 -14.95 4.75 7.25
C LEU A 138 -14.02 3.54 7.44
N PHE A 139 -13.39 3.08 6.37
CA PHE A 139 -12.36 2.04 6.45
C PHE A 139 -11.03 2.65 6.84
N ARG A 140 -10.33 2.00 7.77
CA ARG A 140 -8.93 2.34 8.04
C ARG A 140 -8.08 2.01 6.81
N GLN A 141 -7.07 2.81 6.53
CA GLN A 141 -6.19 2.64 5.36
C GLN A 141 -5.58 1.24 5.29
N THR A 142 -5.17 0.68 6.44
CA THR A 142 -4.63 -0.68 6.51
C THR A 142 -5.63 -1.74 6.06
N ASN A 143 -6.92 -1.61 6.44
CA ASN A 143 -7.96 -2.54 6.02
C ASN A 143 -8.22 -2.46 4.51
N LEU A 144 -8.20 -1.25 3.95
CA LEU A 144 -8.36 -1.05 2.51
C LEU A 144 -7.22 -1.70 1.72
N PHE A 145 -5.97 -1.55 2.17
CA PHE A 145 -4.83 -2.22 1.54
C PHE A 145 -4.90 -3.74 1.70
N ALA A 146 -5.23 -4.23 2.91
CA ALA A 146 -5.37 -5.66 3.16
C ALA A 146 -6.43 -6.30 2.24
N SER A 147 -7.56 -5.62 1.99
CA SER A 147 -8.59 -6.12 1.08
C SER A 147 -8.10 -6.24 -0.36
N GLY A 148 -7.30 -5.28 -0.83
CA GLY A 148 -6.66 -5.33 -2.16
C GLY A 148 -5.72 -6.51 -2.31
N PHE A 149 -4.80 -6.70 -1.35
CA PHE A 149 -3.88 -7.85 -1.35
C PHE A 149 -4.60 -9.19 -1.26
N SER A 150 -5.62 -9.27 -0.41
CA SER A 150 -6.46 -10.47 -0.28
C SER A 150 -7.18 -10.80 -1.59
N GLY A 151 -7.69 -9.78 -2.29
CA GLY A 151 -8.32 -9.94 -3.61
C GLY A 151 -7.36 -10.52 -4.64
N VAL A 152 -6.12 -10.04 -4.69
CA VAL A 152 -5.08 -10.58 -5.58
C VAL A 152 -4.75 -12.03 -5.24
N ALA A 153 -4.53 -12.35 -3.96
CA ALA A 153 -4.23 -13.72 -3.52
C ALA A 153 -5.34 -14.70 -3.88
N MET A 154 -6.61 -14.31 -3.64
CA MET A 154 -7.77 -15.12 -4.02
C MET A 154 -7.91 -15.28 -5.53
N GLY A 155 -7.62 -14.23 -6.31
CA GLY A 155 -7.64 -14.29 -7.78
C GLY A 155 -6.61 -15.29 -8.32
N ILE A 156 -5.39 -15.28 -7.78
CA ILE A 156 -4.34 -16.23 -8.12
C ILE A 156 -4.76 -17.66 -7.75
N ALA A 157 -5.22 -17.87 -6.50
CA ALA A 157 -5.67 -19.19 -6.04
C ALA A 157 -6.82 -19.73 -6.90
N HIS A 158 -7.79 -18.90 -7.24
CA HIS A 158 -8.89 -19.27 -8.14
C HIS A 158 -8.38 -19.69 -9.52
N SER A 159 -7.51 -18.88 -10.12
CA SER A 159 -6.95 -19.16 -11.45
C SER A 159 -6.15 -20.45 -11.48
N MET A 160 -5.33 -20.71 -10.44
CA MET A 160 -4.57 -21.95 -10.31
C MET A 160 -5.50 -23.17 -10.16
N LEU A 161 -6.55 -23.06 -9.34
CA LEU A 161 -7.52 -24.13 -9.13
C LEU A 161 -8.29 -24.46 -10.43
N GLN A 162 -8.70 -23.44 -11.18
CA GLN A 162 -9.35 -23.65 -12.48
C GLN A 162 -8.42 -24.30 -13.51
N ALA A 163 -7.16 -23.84 -13.58
CA ALA A 163 -6.15 -24.42 -14.46
C ALA A 163 -5.88 -25.89 -14.10
N PHE A 164 -5.78 -26.20 -12.81
CA PHE A 164 -5.61 -27.59 -12.34
C PHE A 164 -6.83 -28.46 -12.67
N LYS A 165 -8.05 -27.99 -12.41
CA LYS A 165 -9.29 -28.72 -12.76
C LYS A 165 -9.32 -29.05 -14.26
N LYS A 166 -8.99 -28.09 -15.13
CA LYS A 166 -8.90 -28.31 -16.58
C LYS A 166 -7.81 -29.34 -16.92
N LEU A 167 -6.62 -29.21 -16.34
CA LEU A 167 -5.52 -30.15 -16.56
C LEU A 167 -5.89 -31.57 -16.12
N SER A 168 -6.58 -31.72 -14.99
CA SER A 168 -6.90 -33.02 -14.38
C SER A 168 -7.81 -33.89 -15.23
N ILE A 169 -8.54 -33.33 -16.20
CA ILE A 169 -9.48 -34.05 -17.06
C ILE A 169 -8.77 -35.13 -17.87
N ASP A 170 -7.65 -34.77 -18.49
CA ASP A 170 -6.94 -35.64 -19.44
C ASP A 170 -5.53 -36.03 -18.95
N LYS A 171 -4.99 -35.32 -17.95
CA LYS A 171 -3.65 -35.59 -17.45
C LYS A 171 -3.55 -36.94 -16.75
N ARG A 172 -2.76 -37.82 -17.32
CA ARG A 172 -2.34 -39.09 -16.69
C ARG A 172 -0.90 -38.93 -16.19
N PRO A 173 -0.64 -39.01 -14.87
CA PRO A 173 0.73 -39.04 -14.36
C PRO A 173 1.49 -40.25 -14.86
N ARG A 174 2.83 -40.14 -14.95
CA ARG A 174 3.69 -41.26 -15.32
C ARG A 174 3.47 -42.42 -14.31
N LEU A 175 3.29 -43.63 -14.83
CA LEU A 175 2.98 -44.85 -14.08
C LEU A 175 1.60 -44.93 -13.42
N ALA A 176 0.74 -43.92 -13.56
CA ALA A 176 -0.64 -44.01 -13.08
C ALA A 176 -1.53 -44.79 -14.07
N LYS A 177 -2.51 -45.50 -13.53
CA LYS A 177 -3.48 -46.27 -14.35
C LYS A 177 -4.61 -45.38 -14.87
N THR A 178 -4.93 -44.31 -14.13
CA THR A 178 -6.06 -43.43 -14.41
C THR A 178 -5.62 -41.96 -14.56
N VAL A 179 -6.51 -41.12 -15.06
CA VAL A 179 -6.32 -39.66 -15.10
C VAL A 179 -6.49 -39.04 -13.72
N LEU A 180 -5.95 -37.81 -13.52
CA LEU A 180 -5.97 -37.15 -12.21
C LEU A 180 -7.38 -36.99 -11.66
N LYS A 181 -8.38 -36.64 -12.50
CA LYS A 181 -9.78 -36.44 -12.06
C LYS A 181 -10.41 -37.70 -11.43
N GLU A 182 -9.88 -38.90 -11.71
CA GLU A 182 -10.40 -40.16 -11.17
C GLU A 182 -9.70 -40.56 -9.85
N ASN A 183 -8.68 -39.83 -9.45
CA ASN A 183 -7.98 -40.07 -8.20
C ASN A 183 -8.74 -39.42 -7.03
N THR A 184 -9.20 -40.24 -6.09
CA THR A 184 -10.01 -39.79 -4.94
C THR A 184 -9.29 -38.82 -4.01
N VAL A 185 -7.96 -38.95 -3.86
CA VAL A 185 -7.16 -37.98 -3.07
C VAL A 185 -7.17 -36.60 -3.76
N VAL A 186 -6.94 -36.61 -5.07
CA VAL A 186 -6.99 -35.34 -5.87
C VAL A 186 -8.37 -34.69 -5.79
N GLN A 187 -9.44 -35.50 -5.87
CA GLN A 187 -10.81 -34.97 -5.72
C GLN A 187 -11.04 -34.32 -4.35
N ALA A 188 -10.58 -34.99 -3.27
CA ALA A 188 -10.68 -34.46 -1.91
C ALA A 188 -9.88 -33.16 -1.73
N ASP A 189 -8.67 -33.10 -2.26
CA ASP A 189 -7.80 -31.91 -2.17
C ASP A 189 -8.39 -30.73 -2.95
N VAL A 190 -8.96 -30.97 -4.14
CA VAL A 190 -9.66 -29.94 -4.93
C VAL A 190 -10.89 -29.43 -4.20
N ALA A 191 -11.70 -30.32 -3.63
CA ALA A 191 -12.90 -29.94 -2.88
C ALA A 191 -12.54 -29.09 -1.65
N LEU A 192 -11.49 -29.48 -0.92
CA LEU A 192 -11.00 -28.71 0.25
C LEU A 192 -10.44 -27.34 -0.16
N ALA A 193 -9.67 -27.28 -1.25
CA ALA A 193 -9.15 -26.01 -1.76
C ALA A 193 -10.28 -25.07 -2.19
N GLU A 194 -11.30 -25.58 -2.86
CA GLU A 194 -12.46 -24.81 -3.28
C GLU A 194 -13.29 -24.30 -2.09
N ALA A 195 -13.49 -25.14 -1.09
CA ALA A 195 -14.19 -24.77 0.14
C ALA A 195 -13.44 -23.64 0.89
N ARG A 196 -12.11 -23.74 1.02
CA ARG A 196 -11.27 -22.71 1.65
C ARG A 196 -11.31 -21.39 0.89
N LEU A 197 -11.23 -21.43 -0.44
CA LEU A 197 -11.32 -20.22 -1.29
C LEU A 197 -12.67 -19.54 -1.17
N ASN A 198 -13.76 -20.29 -1.17
CA ASN A 198 -15.10 -19.76 -1.00
C ASN A 198 -15.32 -19.18 0.40
N ALA A 199 -14.80 -19.82 1.45
CA ALA A 199 -14.84 -19.30 2.82
C ALA A 199 -14.09 -17.98 2.94
N ALA A 200 -12.88 -17.90 2.39
CA ALA A 200 -12.07 -16.66 2.38
C ALA A 200 -12.78 -15.52 1.63
N ARG A 201 -13.40 -15.83 0.48
CA ARG A 201 -14.16 -14.86 -0.29
C ARG A 201 -15.37 -14.34 0.49
N THR A 202 -16.14 -15.22 1.11
CA THR A 202 -17.30 -14.85 1.92
C THR A 202 -16.89 -13.95 3.08
N PHE A 203 -15.82 -14.30 3.79
CA PHE A 203 -15.28 -13.50 4.90
C PHE A 203 -14.84 -12.10 4.46
N LEU A 204 -14.26 -11.96 3.26
CA LEU A 204 -13.80 -10.65 2.77
C LEU A 204 -14.96 -9.73 2.37
N ILE A 205 -16.11 -10.30 1.95
CA ILE A 205 -17.26 -9.53 1.42
C ILE A 205 -18.28 -9.23 2.53
N SER A 206 -18.28 -10.03 3.62
CA SER A 206 -19.18 -9.85 4.77
C SER A 206 -18.76 -8.67 5.65
#